data_3865bea97c6615bcb2b38d71cc8da7d6
#
_entry.id   3865bea97c6615bcb2b38d71cc8da7d6
#
_cell.length_a   1.000
_cell.length_b   1.000
_cell.length_c   1.000
_cell.angle_alpha   90.00
_cell.angle_beta   90.00
_cell.angle_gamma   90.00
#
_symmetry.space_group_name_H-M   'P 1'
#
loop_
_entity.id
_entity.type
_entity.pdbx_description
1 polymer ?
#
loop_
_entity_poly.entity_id
_entity_poly.type
_entity_poly.pdbx_seq_one_letter_code
_entity_poly.pdbx_strand_id
1 'polypeptide(L)'
;MLNKHFIIIPVLTLAAAVFTGCKDDQTKAEDQAAQSADAEALNAAAAEKDSLIALFNDIAGDMQQIKAMESIVAVPSQIGQDGSARTITIRDDIQALRISLQERRTRLDELEKKLAQQSGKNSQLSQMITNLRSQIEQNEATIASLTDQLAAANITISELNTTVDSLNVTVADAKTKNDALQQQTEDLTNEINKCYYV
;
A
#
# COMPACT_ATOMS: atom_id res chain seq x y z
N MET A 1 -41.90 19.71 13.52
CA MET A 1 -42.41 20.46 12.39
C MET A 1 -41.83 19.88 11.13
N LEU A 2 -42.69 19.15 10.40
CA LEU A 2 -42.37 18.38 9.22
C LEU A 2 -42.39 19.33 8.00
N ASN A 3 -41.30 19.40 7.20
CA ASN A 3 -41.40 20.00 5.86
C ASN A 3 -40.98 18.96 4.82
N LYS A 4 -42.00 18.30 4.27
CA LYS A 4 -41.95 17.50 3.06
C LYS A 4 -41.94 18.45 1.87
N HIS A 5 -40.83 18.63 1.19
CA HIS A 5 -40.84 19.23 -0.16
C HIS A 5 -41.09 18.10 -1.16
N PHE A 6 -42.35 18.02 -1.57
CA PHE A 6 -42.82 17.32 -2.75
C PHE A 6 -42.33 18.09 -3.98
N ILE A 7 -41.41 17.51 -4.75
CA ILE A 7 -41.06 18.03 -6.08
C ILE A 7 -42.13 17.53 -7.05
N ILE A 8 -43.02 18.45 -7.42
CA ILE A 8 -44.02 18.23 -8.45
C ILE A 8 -43.32 18.38 -9.80
N ILE A 9 -43.26 17.28 -10.54
CA ILE A 9 -42.86 17.25 -11.95
C ILE A 9 -44.05 17.76 -12.75
N PRO A 10 -43.93 18.86 -13.54
CA PRO A 10 -44.99 19.26 -14.42
C PRO A 10 -45.10 18.28 -15.58
N VAL A 11 -46.18 17.52 -15.59
CA VAL A 11 -46.63 16.79 -16.78
C VAL A 11 -47.07 17.80 -17.80
N LEU A 12 -46.27 18.02 -18.82
CA LEU A 12 -46.64 18.84 -19.97
C LEU A 12 -47.57 18.01 -20.87
N THR A 13 -48.88 18.22 -20.71
CA THR A 13 -49.89 17.67 -21.62
C THR A 13 -49.83 18.45 -22.92
N LEU A 14 -49.22 17.84 -23.94
CA LEU A 14 -49.24 18.36 -25.30
C LEU A 14 -50.55 17.95 -25.98
N ALA A 15 -51.34 18.94 -26.36
CA ALA A 15 -52.63 18.78 -27.07
C ALA A 15 -52.43 18.09 -28.41
N ALA A 16 -53.19 17.03 -28.65
CA ALA A 16 -53.24 16.29 -29.90
C ALA A 16 -53.85 17.16 -31.00
N ALA A 17 -53.08 17.57 -31.99
CA ALA A 17 -53.53 17.94 -33.29
C ALA A 17 -53.52 16.73 -34.21
N VAL A 18 -54.68 16.25 -34.56
CA VAL A 18 -54.86 15.14 -35.50
C VAL A 18 -54.50 15.63 -36.90
N PHE A 19 -53.28 15.24 -37.38
CA PHE A 19 -52.95 15.23 -38.80
C PHE A 19 -52.69 13.79 -39.21
N THR A 20 -53.70 13.22 -39.90
CA THR A 20 -53.60 11.97 -40.64
C THR A 20 -52.61 12.13 -41.78
N GLY A 21 -51.46 11.45 -41.71
CA GLY A 21 -50.53 11.34 -42.82
C GLY A 21 -49.27 10.61 -42.39
N CYS A 22 -49.10 9.37 -42.80
CA CYS A 22 -47.96 8.46 -42.83
C CYS A 22 -46.63 9.05 -42.31
N LYS A 23 -46.34 8.86 -41.01
CA LYS A 23 -45.02 9.07 -40.40
C LYS A 23 -44.74 8.18 -39.19
N ASP A 24 -45.35 6.99 -39.16
CA ASP A 24 -45.23 6.11 -37.96
C ASP A 24 -43.88 5.36 -37.82
N ASP A 25 -43.03 5.35 -38.85
CA ASP A 25 -41.75 4.64 -38.77
C ASP A 25 -40.59 5.52 -38.25
N GLN A 26 -40.64 6.83 -38.38
CA GLN A 26 -39.54 7.71 -37.99
C GLN A 26 -39.56 8.01 -36.49
N THR A 27 -40.73 8.16 -35.87
CA THR A 27 -40.85 8.38 -34.41
C THR A 27 -40.50 7.14 -33.59
N LYS A 28 -40.84 5.96 -34.09
CA LYS A 28 -40.44 4.69 -33.46
C LYS A 28 -38.91 4.43 -33.51
N ALA A 29 -38.26 4.85 -34.59
CA ALA A 29 -36.80 4.74 -34.72
C ALA A 29 -36.09 5.75 -33.80
N GLU A 30 -36.61 6.96 -33.63
CA GLU A 30 -36.06 7.96 -32.73
C GLU A 30 -36.25 7.59 -31.24
N ASP A 31 -37.40 7.04 -30.85
CA ASP A 31 -37.66 6.55 -29.49
C ASP A 31 -36.82 5.31 -29.16
N GLN A 32 -36.61 4.41 -30.09
CA GLN A 32 -35.71 3.24 -29.92
C GLN A 32 -34.26 3.67 -29.84
N ALA A 33 -33.80 4.65 -30.61
CA ALA A 33 -32.46 5.19 -30.54
C ALA A 33 -32.21 5.92 -29.21
N ALA A 34 -33.20 6.69 -28.70
CA ALA A 34 -33.10 7.35 -27.39
C ALA A 34 -33.06 6.33 -26.24
N GLN A 35 -33.91 5.29 -26.27
CA GLN A 35 -33.88 4.20 -25.27
C GLN A 35 -32.60 3.38 -25.29
N SER A 36 -32.01 3.15 -26.47
CA SER A 36 -30.73 2.47 -26.58
C SER A 36 -29.56 3.32 -26.06
N ALA A 37 -29.58 4.62 -26.31
CA ALA A 37 -28.56 5.54 -25.80
C ALA A 37 -28.62 5.70 -24.27
N ASP A 38 -29.84 5.75 -23.71
CA ASP A 38 -30.01 5.78 -22.25
C ASP A 38 -29.56 4.46 -21.58
N ALA A 39 -29.85 3.32 -22.22
CA ALA A 39 -29.39 2.02 -21.74
C ALA A 39 -27.85 1.87 -21.82
N GLU A 40 -27.22 2.36 -22.87
CA GLU A 40 -25.77 2.40 -23.00
C GLU A 40 -25.13 3.33 -21.94
N ALA A 41 -25.70 4.50 -21.70
CA ALA A 41 -25.23 5.43 -20.68
C ALA A 41 -25.34 4.83 -19.26
N LEU A 42 -26.44 4.12 -18.96
CA LEU A 42 -26.62 3.41 -17.69
C LEU A 42 -25.62 2.26 -17.51
N ASN A 43 -25.38 1.49 -18.55
CA ASN A 43 -24.41 0.40 -18.53
C ASN A 43 -22.96 0.92 -18.38
N ALA A 44 -22.63 2.01 -19.04
CA ALA A 44 -21.33 2.66 -18.89
C ALA A 44 -21.12 3.19 -17.46
N ALA A 45 -22.12 3.84 -16.87
CA ALA A 45 -22.06 4.32 -15.49
C ALA A 45 -21.96 3.18 -14.48
N ALA A 46 -22.64 2.06 -14.72
CA ALA A 46 -22.52 0.85 -13.90
C ALA A 46 -21.10 0.25 -13.98
N ALA A 47 -20.54 0.12 -15.18
CA ALA A 47 -19.18 -0.40 -15.39
C ALA A 47 -18.10 0.48 -14.72
N GLU A 48 -18.28 1.80 -14.74
CA GLU A 48 -17.38 2.73 -14.05
C GLU A 48 -17.46 2.60 -12.53
N LYS A 49 -18.67 2.45 -12.00
CA LYS A 49 -18.87 2.19 -10.57
C LYS A 49 -18.22 0.88 -10.15
N ASP A 50 -18.38 -0.19 -10.91
CA ASP A 50 -17.77 -1.49 -10.64
C ASP A 50 -16.22 -1.39 -10.70
N SER A 51 -15.70 -0.62 -11.65
CA SER A 51 -14.27 -0.35 -11.76
C SER A 51 -13.71 0.41 -10.55
N LEU A 52 -14.45 1.37 -10.01
CA LEU A 52 -14.08 2.10 -8.80
C LEU A 52 -14.15 1.22 -7.55
N ILE A 53 -15.13 0.33 -7.46
CA ILE A 53 -15.24 -0.64 -6.36
C ILE A 53 -14.07 -1.63 -6.39
N ALA A 54 -13.70 -2.13 -7.55
CA ALA A 54 -12.54 -2.99 -7.71
C ALA A 54 -11.25 -2.26 -7.27
N LEU A 55 -11.06 -1.03 -7.71
CA LEU A 55 -9.92 -0.20 -7.33
C LEU A 55 -9.88 0.08 -5.82
N PHE A 56 -11.03 0.30 -5.19
CA PHE A 56 -11.13 0.45 -3.74
C PHE A 56 -10.66 -0.81 -3.00
N ASN A 57 -11.10 -1.98 -3.44
CA ASN A 57 -10.71 -3.25 -2.83
C ASN A 57 -9.20 -3.50 -2.98
N ASP A 58 -8.64 -3.18 -4.13
CA ASP A 58 -7.22 -3.29 -4.40
C ASP A 58 -6.40 -2.37 -3.47
N ILE A 59 -6.79 -1.09 -3.33
CA ILE A 59 -6.13 -0.12 -2.44
C ILE A 59 -6.26 -0.54 -0.97
N ALA A 60 -7.40 -1.10 -0.57
CA ALA A 60 -7.59 -1.64 0.78
C ALA A 60 -6.67 -2.85 1.04
N GLY A 61 -6.46 -3.70 0.03
CA GLY A 61 -5.49 -4.80 0.08
C GLY A 61 -4.05 -4.30 0.27
N ASP A 62 -3.64 -3.27 -0.47
CA ASP A 62 -2.32 -2.63 -0.29
C ASP A 62 -2.14 -2.08 1.13
N MET A 63 -3.18 -1.44 1.68
CA MET A 63 -3.12 -0.93 3.05
C MET A 63 -2.87 -2.05 4.07
N GLN A 64 -3.47 -3.22 3.88
CA GLN A 64 -3.22 -4.38 4.76
C GLN A 64 -1.77 -4.87 4.65
N GLN A 65 -1.23 -4.93 3.43
CA GLN A 65 0.16 -5.30 3.17
C GLN A 65 1.13 -4.30 3.81
N ILE A 66 0.87 -2.99 3.65
CA ILE A 66 1.66 -1.91 4.26
C ILE A 66 1.67 -2.04 5.78
N LYS A 67 0.51 -2.28 6.42
CA LYS A 67 0.41 -2.49 7.88
C LYS A 67 1.17 -3.73 8.36
N ALA A 68 1.16 -4.80 7.58
CA ALA A 68 1.93 -5.99 7.91
C ALA A 68 3.43 -5.69 7.89
N MET A 69 3.93 -4.95 6.90
CA MET A 69 5.33 -4.52 6.83
C MET A 69 5.70 -3.56 7.97
N GLU A 70 4.82 -2.61 8.29
CA GLU A 70 5.01 -1.68 9.41
C GLU A 70 5.21 -2.44 10.74
N SER A 71 4.42 -3.47 10.99
CA SER A 71 4.54 -4.30 12.17
C SER A 71 5.88 -5.07 12.23
N ILE A 72 6.43 -5.46 11.09
CA ILE A 72 7.72 -6.17 11.01
C ILE A 72 8.88 -5.19 11.23
N VAL A 73 8.83 -4.02 10.62
CA VAL A 73 9.89 -2.99 10.72
C VAL A 73 9.94 -2.38 12.12
N ALA A 74 8.78 -2.24 12.79
CA ALA A 74 8.68 -1.68 14.14
C ALA A 74 9.32 -2.55 15.24
N VAL A 75 9.60 -3.83 14.97
CA VAL A 75 10.19 -4.76 15.94
C VAL A 75 11.57 -5.25 15.47
N PRO A 76 12.64 -4.48 15.67
CA PRO A 76 13.99 -4.82 15.22
C PRO A 76 14.52 -6.16 15.76
N SER A 77 14.05 -6.59 16.93
CA SER A 77 14.43 -7.87 17.56
C SER A 77 13.95 -9.12 16.79
N GLN A 78 13.02 -8.98 15.86
CA GLN A 78 12.60 -10.08 14.97
C GLN A 78 13.48 -10.19 13.72
N ILE A 79 14.40 -9.25 13.52
CA ILE A 79 15.39 -9.26 12.45
C ILE A 79 16.64 -10.04 12.97
N GLY A 80 16.45 -11.26 13.47
CA GLY A 80 17.52 -12.13 13.93
C GLY A 80 18.54 -12.50 12.84
N GLN A 81 19.25 -13.65 12.97
CA GLN A 81 20.29 -14.10 12.03
C GLN A 81 19.88 -14.12 10.54
N ASP A 82 18.55 -14.09 10.22
CA ASP A 82 18.01 -13.96 8.87
C ASP A 82 17.69 -12.51 8.47
N GLY A 83 18.18 -11.52 9.20
CA GLY A 83 17.83 -10.10 9.03
C GLY A 83 18.08 -9.54 7.63
N SER A 84 19.17 -9.97 6.98
CA SER A 84 19.47 -9.50 5.61
C SER A 84 18.48 -10.02 4.58
N ALA A 85 18.07 -11.29 4.66
CA ALA A 85 17.10 -11.89 3.76
C ALA A 85 15.71 -11.26 3.93
N ARG A 86 15.26 -11.04 5.17
CA ARG A 86 14.00 -10.33 5.45
C ARG A 86 14.00 -8.88 4.95
N THR A 87 15.11 -8.18 5.15
CA THR A 87 15.25 -6.81 4.66
C THR A 87 15.15 -6.73 3.14
N ILE A 88 15.74 -7.69 2.41
CA ILE A 88 15.63 -7.79 0.97
C ILE A 88 14.16 -8.01 0.58
N THR A 89 13.48 -8.98 1.20
CA THR A 89 12.07 -9.26 0.93
C THR A 89 11.19 -8.03 1.15
N ILE A 90 11.34 -7.34 2.28
CA ILE A 90 10.56 -6.12 2.58
C ILE A 90 10.85 -5.02 1.55
N ARG A 91 12.10 -4.87 1.10
CA ARG A 91 12.45 -3.90 0.06
C ARG A 91 11.77 -4.22 -1.27
N ASP A 92 11.77 -5.50 -1.64
CA ASP A 92 11.14 -5.97 -2.88
C ASP A 92 9.61 -5.78 -2.82
N ASP A 93 8.99 -6.07 -1.68
CA ASP A 93 7.56 -5.83 -1.43
C ASP A 93 7.22 -4.33 -1.48
N ILE A 94 8.05 -3.46 -0.89
CA ILE A 94 7.91 -2.00 -0.98
C ILE A 94 7.99 -1.54 -2.44
N GLN A 95 8.91 -2.07 -3.22
CA GLN A 95 9.04 -1.72 -4.63
C GLN A 95 7.82 -2.18 -5.44
N ALA A 96 7.33 -3.39 -5.20
CA ALA A 96 6.12 -3.91 -5.83
C ALA A 96 4.89 -3.05 -5.50
N LEU A 97 4.74 -2.65 -4.24
CA LEU A 97 3.65 -1.76 -3.81
C LEU A 97 3.73 -0.36 -4.45
N ARG A 98 4.92 0.20 -4.60
CA ARG A 98 5.09 1.48 -5.30
C ARG A 98 4.62 1.41 -6.74
N ILE A 99 4.98 0.35 -7.46
CA ILE A 99 4.54 0.11 -8.84
C ILE A 99 3.01 -0.02 -8.87
N SER A 100 2.45 -0.83 -7.99
CA SER A 100 1.01 -1.07 -7.88
C SER A 100 0.22 0.22 -7.61
N LEU A 101 0.68 1.07 -6.67
CA LEU A 101 0.03 2.36 -6.38
C LEU A 101 0.11 3.32 -7.56
N GLN A 102 1.24 3.33 -8.28
CA GLN A 102 1.38 4.15 -9.49
C GLN A 102 0.41 3.72 -10.60
N GLU A 103 0.23 2.41 -10.80
CA GLU A 103 -0.75 1.87 -11.75
C GLU A 103 -2.19 2.26 -11.36
N ARG A 104 -2.52 2.15 -10.06
CA ARG A 104 -3.83 2.54 -9.55
C ARG A 104 -4.09 4.03 -9.69
N ARG A 105 -3.10 4.86 -9.47
CA ARG A 105 -3.19 6.31 -9.70
C ARG A 105 -3.48 6.63 -11.15
N THR A 106 -2.77 5.99 -12.09
CA THR A 106 -3.01 6.14 -13.53
C THR A 106 -4.43 5.73 -13.90
N ARG A 107 -4.89 4.60 -13.38
CA ARG A 107 -6.26 4.12 -13.62
C ARG A 107 -7.32 5.06 -13.05
N LEU A 108 -7.06 5.64 -11.88
CA LEU A 108 -7.95 6.63 -11.26
C LEU A 108 -8.05 7.90 -12.10
N ASP A 109 -6.92 8.39 -12.64
CA ASP A 109 -6.89 9.55 -13.53
C ASP A 109 -7.64 9.29 -14.85
N GLU A 110 -7.59 8.07 -15.38
CA GLU A 110 -8.37 7.67 -16.56
C GLU A 110 -9.88 7.66 -16.27
N LEU A 111 -10.29 7.12 -15.11
CA LEU A 111 -11.69 7.12 -14.69
C LEU A 111 -12.21 8.54 -14.46
N GLU A 112 -11.40 9.43 -13.87
CA GLU A 112 -11.76 10.83 -13.70
C GLU A 112 -11.96 11.54 -15.04
N LYS A 113 -11.08 11.30 -16.03
CA LYS A 113 -11.22 11.85 -17.38
C LYS A 113 -12.49 11.35 -18.07
N LYS A 114 -12.81 10.05 -17.95
CA LYS A 114 -14.04 9.48 -18.48
C LYS A 114 -15.27 10.11 -17.85
N LEU A 115 -15.28 10.24 -16.52
CA LEU A 115 -16.38 10.86 -15.79
C LEU A 115 -16.57 12.33 -16.18
N ALA A 116 -15.48 13.07 -16.42
CA ALA A 116 -15.54 14.47 -16.87
C ALA A 116 -16.11 14.63 -18.28
N GLN A 117 -16.01 13.61 -19.12
CA GLN A 117 -16.55 13.60 -20.49
C GLN A 117 -18.05 13.23 -20.54
N GLN A 118 -18.59 12.63 -19.49
CA GLN A 118 -20.00 12.27 -19.42
C GLN A 118 -20.86 13.47 -19.07
N SER A 119 -22.00 13.59 -19.74
CA SER A 119 -22.93 14.75 -19.63
C SER A 119 -23.62 14.88 -18.25
N GLY A 120 -23.51 13.85 -17.40
CA GLY A 120 -24.09 13.82 -16.06
C GLY A 120 -23.00 13.85 -15.00
N LYS A 121 -22.80 14.98 -14.33
CA LYS A 121 -21.91 15.07 -13.17
C LYS A 121 -22.43 14.17 -12.04
N ASN A 122 -21.91 12.96 -11.94
CA ASN A 122 -22.21 12.07 -10.82
C ASN A 122 -21.32 12.47 -9.62
N SER A 123 -21.89 13.27 -8.71
CA SER A 123 -21.18 13.77 -7.53
C SER A 123 -20.67 12.65 -6.62
N GLN A 124 -21.36 11.51 -6.59
CA GLN A 124 -20.93 10.33 -5.79
C GLN A 124 -19.66 9.71 -6.35
N LEU A 125 -19.58 9.52 -7.68
CA LEU A 125 -18.37 8.99 -8.32
C LEU A 125 -17.19 9.96 -8.16
N SER A 126 -17.42 11.27 -8.28
CA SER A 126 -16.39 12.27 -8.03
C SER A 126 -15.86 12.23 -6.59
N GLN A 127 -16.74 12.06 -5.60
CA GLN A 127 -16.32 11.89 -4.20
C GLN A 127 -15.53 10.60 -3.98
N MET A 128 -15.97 9.50 -4.61
CA MET A 128 -15.20 8.23 -4.53
C MET A 128 -13.80 8.40 -5.11
N ILE A 129 -13.65 9.03 -6.26
CA ILE A 129 -12.33 9.32 -6.88
C ILE A 129 -11.47 10.15 -5.94
N THR A 130 -12.01 11.21 -5.34
CA THR A 130 -11.28 12.05 -4.39
C THR A 130 -10.82 11.25 -3.15
N ASN A 131 -11.68 10.41 -2.60
CA ASN A 131 -11.35 9.57 -1.46
C ASN A 131 -10.27 8.53 -1.79
N LEU A 132 -10.36 7.88 -2.96
CA LEU A 132 -9.37 6.92 -3.41
C LEU A 132 -8.00 7.58 -3.66
N ARG A 133 -7.98 8.80 -4.23
CA ARG A 133 -6.75 9.58 -4.40
C ARG A 133 -6.08 9.87 -3.05
N SER A 134 -6.86 10.32 -2.07
CA SER A 134 -6.35 10.55 -0.72
C SER A 134 -5.79 9.29 -0.07
N GLN A 135 -6.43 8.14 -0.27
CA GLN A 135 -5.90 6.86 0.24
C GLN A 135 -4.60 6.45 -0.44
N ILE A 136 -4.47 6.63 -1.76
CA ILE A 136 -3.23 6.38 -2.48
C ILE A 136 -2.11 7.26 -1.92
N GLU A 137 -2.36 8.57 -1.75
CA GLU A 137 -1.38 9.52 -1.20
C GLU A 137 -0.95 9.14 0.23
N GLN A 138 -1.87 8.70 1.07
CA GLN A 138 -1.56 8.21 2.41
C GLN A 138 -0.71 6.93 2.38
N ASN A 139 -1.03 6.00 1.50
CA ASN A 139 -0.26 4.78 1.31
C ASN A 139 1.16 5.08 0.79
N GLU A 140 1.30 5.99 -0.17
CA GLU A 140 2.61 6.46 -0.67
C GLU A 140 3.46 7.08 0.45
N ALA A 141 2.86 7.92 1.30
CA ALA A 141 3.54 8.53 2.44
C ALA A 141 4.00 7.49 3.48
N THR A 142 3.17 6.50 3.77
CA THR A 142 3.53 5.41 4.68
C THR A 142 4.67 4.55 4.12
N ILE A 143 4.63 4.24 2.82
CA ILE A 143 5.70 3.51 2.13
C ILE A 143 7.02 4.29 2.16
N ALA A 144 6.99 5.61 2.00
CA ALA A 144 8.19 6.44 2.13
C ALA A 144 8.77 6.35 3.55
N SER A 145 7.94 6.48 4.58
CA SER A 145 8.34 6.34 5.98
C SER A 145 8.92 4.94 6.28
N LEU A 146 8.31 3.87 5.78
CA LEU A 146 8.82 2.50 5.93
C LEU A 146 10.18 2.32 5.26
N THR A 147 10.39 2.95 4.10
CA THR A 147 11.67 2.92 3.39
C THR A 147 12.77 3.55 4.23
N ASP A 148 12.49 4.69 4.86
CA ASP A 148 13.43 5.39 5.74
C ASP A 148 13.73 4.60 7.01
N GLN A 149 12.70 4.02 7.64
CA GLN A 149 12.86 3.15 8.82
C GLN A 149 13.70 1.91 8.50
N LEU A 150 13.47 1.28 7.35
CA LEU A 150 14.24 0.12 6.91
C LEU A 150 15.70 0.49 6.65
N ALA A 151 15.97 1.66 6.07
CA ALA A 151 17.33 2.17 5.88
C ALA A 151 18.04 2.40 7.22
N ALA A 152 17.36 3.02 8.18
CA ALA A 152 17.88 3.25 9.52
C ALA A 152 18.16 1.94 10.26
N ALA A 153 17.25 0.96 10.18
CA ALA A 153 17.43 -0.36 10.78
C ALA A 153 18.65 -1.11 10.18
N ASN A 154 18.88 -1.00 8.88
CA ASN A 154 20.05 -1.59 8.23
C ASN A 154 21.38 -0.99 8.70
N ILE A 155 21.44 0.33 8.92
CA ILE A 155 22.62 0.99 9.47
C ILE A 155 22.89 0.45 10.88
N THR A 156 21.88 0.38 11.74
CA THR A 156 21.99 -0.12 13.10
C THR A 156 22.47 -1.59 13.13
N ILE A 157 21.97 -2.45 12.26
CA ILE A 157 22.40 -3.83 12.14
C ILE A 157 23.88 -3.92 11.75
N SER A 158 24.31 -3.09 10.79
CA SER A 158 25.72 -3.05 10.37
C SER A 158 26.64 -2.60 11.50
N GLU A 159 26.25 -1.59 12.28
CA GLU A 159 27.00 -1.11 13.44
C GLU A 159 27.09 -2.17 14.55
N LEU A 160 25.98 -2.86 14.83
CA LEU A 160 25.94 -3.95 15.80
C LEU A 160 26.84 -5.10 15.38
N ASN A 161 26.82 -5.51 14.11
CA ASN A 161 27.70 -6.56 13.61
C ASN A 161 29.18 -6.19 13.77
N THR A 162 29.56 -4.96 13.45
CA THR A 162 30.91 -4.45 13.65
C THR A 162 31.31 -4.50 15.13
N THR A 163 30.38 -4.14 16.01
CA THR A 163 30.61 -4.20 17.47
C THR A 163 30.79 -5.64 17.96
N VAL A 164 29.96 -6.56 17.48
CA VAL A 164 30.04 -7.98 17.80
C VAL A 164 31.40 -8.57 17.34
N ASP A 165 31.83 -8.23 16.13
CA ASP A 165 33.15 -8.69 15.61
C ASP A 165 34.27 -8.14 16.46
N SER A 166 34.25 -6.88 16.86
CA SER A 166 35.23 -6.27 17.76
C SER A 166 35.25 -6.93 19.15
N LEU A 167 34.07 -7.23 19.71
CA LEU A 167 33.95 -7.95 20.96
C LEU A 167 34.49 -9.38 20.86
N ASN A 168 34.24 -10.09 19.77
CA ASN A 168 34.75 -11.42 19.53
C ASN A 168 36.29 -11.43 19.50
N VAL A 169 36.93 -10.46 18.85
CA VAL A 169 38.40 -10.29 18.87
C VAL A 169 38.88 -10.02 20.30
N THR A 170 38.22 -9.12 21.03
CA THR A 170 38.60 -8.80 22.42
C THR A 170 38.51 -10.03 23.35
N VAL A 171 37.45 -10.83 23.18
CA VAL A 171 37.26 -12.08 23.94
C VAL A 171 38.34 -13.11 23.61
N ALA A 172 38.70 -13.26 22.33
CA ALA A 172 39.78 -14.15 21.90
C ALA A 172 41.13 -13.75 22.50
N ASP A 173 41.45 -12.45 22.47
CA ASP A 173 42.68 -11.91 23.08
C ASP A 173 42.70 -12.09 24.60
N ALA A 174 41.57 -11.84 25.28
CA ALA A 174 41.44 -12.06 26.71
C ALA A 174 41.66 -13.55 27.09
N LYS A 175 41.06 -14.43 26.28
CA LYS A 175 41.25 -15.90 26.47
C LYS A 175 42.72 -16.30 26.30
N THR A 176 43.38 -15.85 25.25
CA THR A 176 44.81 -16.13 25.01
C THR A 176 45.69 -15.64 26.17
N LYS A 177 45.41 -14.42 26.69
CA LYS A 177 46.12 -13.88 27.87
C LYS A 177 45.85 -14.73 29.12
N ASN A 178 44.62 -15.16 29.32
CA ASN A 178 44.26 -16.00 30.48
C ASN A 178 44.95 -17.35 30.42
N ASP A 179 44.98 -17.99 29.26
CA ASP A 179 45.65 -19.25 29.04
C ASP A 179 47.18 -19.12 29.31
N ALA A 180 47.79 -18.01 28.85
CA ALA A 180 49.21 -17.73 29.13
C ALA A 180 49.48 -17.48 30.63
N LEU A 181 48.62 -16.75 31.33
CA LEU A 181 48.73 -16.53 32.77
C LEU A 181 48.53 -17.83 33.55
N GLN A 182 47.64 -18.68 33.13
CA GLN A 182 47.43 -20.00 33.75
C GLN A 182 48.70 -20.88 33.62
N GLN A 183 49.27 -20.93 32.41
CA GLN A 183 50.54 -21.65 32.18
C GLN A 183 51.68 -21.10 33.05
N GLN A 184 51.80 -19.77 33.13
CA GLN A 184 52.82 -19.14 33.98
C GLN A 184 52.60 -19.45 35.46
N THR A 185 51.36 -19.50 35.92
CA THR A 185 51.01 -19.87 37.30
C THR A 185 51.40 -21.34 37.60
N GLU A 186 51.11 -22.24 36.65
CA GLU A 186 51.51 -23.66 36.76
C GLU A 186 53.03 -23.84 36.82
N ASP A 187 53.76 -23.12 35.95
CA ASP A 187 55.24 -23.18 35.94
C ASP A 187 55.83 -22.64 37.24
N LEU A 188 55.34 -21.50 37.75
CA LEU A 188 55.76 -20.97 39.04
C LEU A 188 55.46 -21.92 40.21
N THR A 189 54.31 -22.56 40.22
CA THR A 189 53.90 -23.53 41.22
C THR A 189 54.81 -24.72 41.18
N ASN A 190 55.20 -25.20 40.02
CA ASN A 190 56.15 -26.30 39.84
C ASN A 190 57.54 -25.92 40.32
N GLU A 191 58.01 -24.70 40.06
CA GLU A 191 59.30 -24.19 40.58
C GLU A 191 59.33 -24.12 42.12
N ILE A 192 58.29 -23.56 42.71
CA ILE A 192 58.16 -23.52 44.19
C ILE A 192 58.17 -24.91 44.78
N ASN A 193 57.41 -25.82 44.22
CA ASN A 193 57.39 -27.22 44.69
C ASN A 193 58.79 -27.87 44.63
N LYS A 194 59.54 -27.59 43.57
CA LYS A 194 60.97 -28.10 43.48
C LYS A 194 61.88 -27.52 44.56
N CYS A 195 61.66 -26.22 44.91
CA CYS A 195 62.47 -25.58 45.95
C CYS A 195 62.14 -26.06 47.38
N TYR A 196 60.92 -26.51 47.63
CA TYR A 196 60.50 -26.93 48.97
C TYR A 196 60.69 -28.42 49.24
N TYR A 197 60.89 -29.26 48.23
CA TYR A 197 61.01 -30.71 48.35
C TYR A 197 62.41 -31.28 47.92
N VAL A 198 63.43 -30.41 47.86
CA VAL A 198 64.86 -30.78 47.82
C VAL A 198 65.47 -30.51 49.19
#